data_179f223aa08a561b64e2771357f22b57
#
_entry.id   179f223aa08a561b64e2771357f22b57
#
_cell.length_a   1.000
_cell.length_b   1.000
_cell.length_c   1.000
_cell.angle_alpha   90.00
_cell.angle_beta   90.00
_cell.angle_gamma   90.00
#
_symmetry.space_group_name_H-M   'P 1'
#
loop_
_entity.id
_entity.type
_entity.pdbx_description
1 polymer ?
#
loop_
_entity_poly.entity_id
_entity_poly.type
_entity_poly.pdbx_seq_one_letter_code
_entity_poly.pdbx_strand_id
1 'polypeptide(L)'
;MKYTFLIPATFLLLILSAFTTVDTQPITIFTIGDSTMADYNTQNGYQGRGWAQMLPCFLTEANVKIENHASSGRSTLSFINEGRWDKVLSRLKKGDYVFIQFGHNDEKTTKELHTVPGGSFDENLRKFIRETRAKGAYPVLFNSIVRRNYPPSGYVGERKDRYETEGDILVDTHGEYVVAPRRVAKEMNVPFVDMT
;
A
#
# COMPACT_ATOMS: atom_id res chain seq x y z
N MET A 1 41.06 -53.89 -27.73
CA MET A 1 39.71 -53.85 -27.20
C MET A 1 39.28 -52.37 -27.12
N LYS A 2 38.34 -51.97 -27.99
CA LYS A 2 37.76 -50.56 -27.95
C LYS A 2 36.48 -50.60 -27.12
N TYR A 3 36.47 -49.96 -25.94
CA TYR A 3 35.27 -49.80 -25.15
C TYR A 3 34.50 -48.58 -25.65
N THR A 4 33.39 -48.82 -26.32
CA THR A 4 32.42 -47.78 -26.67
C THR A 4 31.51 -47.55 -25.45
N PHE A 5 31.67 -46.42 -24.74
CA PHE A 5 30.74 -46.02 -23.68
C PHE A 5 29.45 -45.54 -24.33
N LEU A 6 28.42 -46.36 -24.30
CA LEU A 6 27.05 -45.95 -24.57
C LEU A 6 26.51 -45.24 -23.30
N ILE A 7 26.47 -43.92 -23.33
CA ILE A 7 25.72 -43.16 -22.32
C ILE A 7 24.24 -43.46 -22.58
N PRO A 8 23.51 -44.06 -21.64
CA PRO A 8 22.11 -44.42 -21.87
C PRO A 8 21.29 -43.15 -22.09
N ALA A 9 20.47 -43.16 -23.15
CA ALA A 9 19.61 -42.04 -23.56
C ALA A 9 18.69 -41.49 -22.42
N THR A 10 18.44 -42.32 -21.41
CA THR A 10 17.73 -41.96 -20.16
C THR A 10 18.44 -40.91 -19.32
N PHE A 11 19.78 -40.85 -19.33
CA PHE A 11 20.53 -39.83 -18.59
C PHE A 11 20.49 -38.47 -19.28
N LEU A 12 20.33 -38.43 -20.58
CA LEU A 12 20.20 -37.20 -21.36
C LEU A 12 18.80 -36.56 -21.17
N LEU A 13 17.74 -37.37 -21.00
CA LEU A 13 16.39 -36.89 -20.73
C LEU A 13 16.24 -36.25 -19.33
N LEU A 14 16.99 -36.75 -18.33
CA LEU A 14 16.98 -36.20 -16.97
C LEU A 14 17.68 -34.83 -16.88
N ILE A 15 18.65 -34.56 -17.75
CA ILE A 15 19.34 -33.26 -17.77
C ILE A 15 18.47 -32.19 -18.49
N LEU A 16 17.69 -32.57 -19.50
CA LEU A 16 16.78 -31.60 -20.17
C LEU A 16 15.60 -31.17 -19.32
N SER A 17 15.17 -31.94 -18.32
CA SER A 17 14.06 -31.57 -17.41
C SER A 17 14.48 -30.61 -16.30
N ALA A 18 15.77 -30.32 -16.13
CA ALA A 18 16.27 -29.42 -15.10
C ALA A 18 16.21 -27.91 -15.47
N PHE A 19 15.96 -27.61 -16.75
CA PHE A 19 15.72 -26.21 -17.17
C PHE A 19 14.23 -25.88 -17.18
N THR A 20 13.60 -25.95 -16.01
CA THR A 20 12.34 -25.23 -15.83
C THR A 20 12.67 -23.75 -15.86
N THR A 21 12.36 -23.06 -16.94
CA THR A 21 12.27 -21.61 -16.94
C THR A 21 11.33 -21.25 -15.80
N VAL A 22 11.86 -20.61 -14.77
CA VAL A 22 11.01 -19.97 -13.77
C VAL A 22 10.26 -18.90 -14.53
N ASP A 23 9.01 -19.20 -14.89
CA ASP A 23 8.11 -18.24 -15.50
C ASP A 23 7.82 -17.18 -14.41
N THR A 24 8.66 -16.16 -14.37
CA THR A 24 8.49 -15.02 -13.48
C THR A 24 7.36 -14.17 -14.04
N GLN A 25 6.13 -14.57 -13.72
CA GLN A 25 4.98 -13.71 -14.01
C GLN A 25 5.21 -12.31 -13.39
N PRO A 26 4.91 -11.25 -14.16
CA PRO A 26 5.07 -9.90 -13.62
C PRO A 26 4.27 -9.74 -12.33
N ILE A 27 4.93 -9.25 -11.29
CA ILE A 27 4.30 -8.93 -10.01
C ILE A 27 3.62 -7.57 -10.15
N THR A 28 2.35 -7.49 -9.74
CA THR A 28 1.67 -6.21 -9.65
C THR A 28 1.59 -5.76 -8.19
N ILE A 29 1.98 -4.53 -7.93
CA ILE A 29 1.76 -3.84 -6.65
C ILE A 29 0.53 -2.95 -6.83
N PHE A 30 -0.56 -3.33 -6.20
CA PHE A 30 -1.75 -2.50 -6.08
C PHE A 30 -1.60 -1.59 -4.88
N THR A 31 -1.85 -0.29 -5.05
CA THR A 31 -1.85 0.64 -3.92
C THR A 31 -3.26 1.13 -3.68
N ILE A 32 -3.74 1.05 -2.44
CA ILE A 32 -5.04 1.55 -2.00
C ILE A 32 -4.88 2.51 -0.84
N GLY A 33 -5.54 3.64 -0.92
CA GLY A 33 -5.37 4.69 0.07
C GLY A 33 -6.09 5.98 -0.29
N ASP A 34 -5.72 7.03 0.39
CA ASP A 34 -6.27 8.37 0.25
C ASP A 34 -5.41 9.30 -0.63
N SER A 35 -5.58 10.62 -0.43
CA SER A 35 -4.88 11.65 -1.20
C SER A 35 -3.37 11.63 -1.04
N THR A 36 -2.85 11.17 0.08
CA THR A 36 -1.41 11.14 0.35
C THR A 36 -0.67 10.09 -0.51
N MET A 37 -1.43 9.13 -1.03
CA MET A 37 -0.95 8.04 -1.88
C MET A 37 -1.35 8.21 -3.36
N ALA A 38 -2.42 8.97 -3.65
CA ALA A 38 -3.08 9.04 -4.96
C ALA A 38 -2.24 9.68 -6.07
N ASP A 39 -2.62 9.40 -7.30
CA ASP A 39 -2.11 10.10 -8.48
C ASP A 39 -2.75 11.47 -8.63
N TYR A 40 -1.94 12.46 -9.01
CA TYR A 40 -2.39 13.82 -9.31
C TYR A 40 -2.03 14.22 -10.72
N ASN A 41 -2.96 14.91 -11.40
CA ASN A 41 -2.67 15.53 -12.67
C ASN A 41 -1.82 16.79 -12.47
N THR A 42 -0.64 16.78 -13.04
CA THR A 42 0.36 17.84 -12.89
C THR A 42 0.41 18.82 -14.08
N GLN A 43 -0.35 18.53 -15.12
CA GLN A 43 -0.39 19.37 -16.34
C GLN A 43 -1.06 20.72 -16.09
N ASN A 44 -1.86 20.85 -15.03
CA ASN A 44 -2.52 22.10 -14.64
C ASN A 44 -1.70 22.95 -13.65
N GLY A 45 -0.40 22.64 -13.47
CA GLY A 45 0.49 23.37 -12.56
C GLY A 45 0.42 22.94 -11.09
N TYR A 46 -0.43 21.96 -10.74
CA TYR A 46 -0.44 21.39 -9.40
C TYR A 46 0.84 20.59 -9.13
N GLN A 47 1.56 20.95 -8.08
CA GLN A 47 2.87 20.36 -7.75
C GLN A 47 2.79 19.17 -6.78
N GLY A 48 1.66 18.97 -6.12
CA GLY A 48 1.47 17.85 -5.19
C GLY A 48 1.51 16.50 -5.87
N ARG A 49 2.05 15.53 -5.17
CA ARG A 49 2.12 14.11 -5.58
C ARG A 49 1.75 13.24 -4.39
N GLY A 50 0.96 12.21 -4.61
CA GLY A 50 0.91 11.11 -3.65
C GLY A 50 2.18 10.26 -3.76
N TRP A 51 2.64 9.69 -2.66
CA TRP A 51 3.91 8.97 -2.67
C TRP A 51 3.91 7.75 -3.62
N ALA A 52 2.75 7.07 -3.77
CA ALA A 52 2.66 5.93 -4.68
C ALA A 52 2.78 6.33 -6.16
N GLN A 53 2.44 7.57 -6.53
CA GLN A 53 2.69 8.12 -7.87
C GLN A 53 4.18 8.16 -8.20
N MET A 54 5.02 8.32 -7.18
CA MET A 54 6.48 8.36 -7.35
C MET A 54 7.15 6.98 -7.25
N LEU A 55 6.43 5.97 -6.78
CA LEU A 55 6.97 4.64 -6.55
C LEU A 55 7.61 4.00 -7.79
N PRO A 56 7.09 4.16 -9.02
CA PRO A 56 7.73 3.63 -10.22
C PRO A 56 9.16 4.15 -10.45
N CYS A 57 9.51 5.33 -9.94
CA CYS A 57 10.86 5.88 -10.06
C CYS A 57 11.91 5.12 -9.24
N PHE A 58 11.48 4.36 -8.24
CA PHE A 58 12.34 3.62 -7.31
C PHE A 58 12.33 2.11 -7.57
N LEU A 59 11.41 1.63 -8.40
CA LEU A 59 11.31 0.22 -8.75
C LEU A 59 11.69 0.05 -10.22
N THR A 60 12.94 -0.26 -10.46
CA THR A 60 13.51 -0.40 -11.81
C THR A 60 13.42 -1.81 -12.37
N GLU A 61 12.91 -2.75 -11.58
CA GLU A 61 12.75 -4.14 -11.99
C GLU A 61 11.72 -4.26 -13.11
N ALA A 62 12.15 -4.80 -14.25
CA ALA A 62 11.31 -4.94 -15.46
C ALA A 62 10.02 -5.77 -15.23
N ASN A 63 9.99 -6.57 -14.17
CA ASN A 63 8.90 -7.49 -13.85
C ASN A 63 7.95 -6.96 -12.75
N VAL A 64 8.07 -5.69 -12.33
CA VAL A 64 7.18 -5.08 -11.34
C VAL A 64 6.32 -4.01 -12.00
N LYS A 65 5.01 -4.16 -11.88
CA LYS A 65 4.02 -3.17 -12.31
C LYS A 65 3.37 -2.53 -11.10
N ILE A 66 3.12 -1.22 -11.15
CA ILE A 66 2.34 -0.52 -10.11
C ILE A 66 0.98 -0.12 -10.68
N GLU A 67 -0.08 -0.46 -9.95
CA GLU A 67 -1.43 0.00 -10.21
C GLU A 67 -1.91 0.82 -9.01
N ASN A 68 -1.89 2.15 -9.17
CA ASN A 68 -2.32 3.04 -8.11
C ASN A 68 -3.84 3.25 -8.15
N HIS A 69 -4.53 2.67 -7.17
CA HIS A 69 -5.97 2.80 -6.96
C HIS A 69 -6.33 3.75 -5.82
N ALA A 70 -5.34 4.36 -5.16
CA ALA A 70 -5.57 5.35 -4.12
C ALA A 70 -6.38 6.55 -4.69
N SER A 71 -7.23 7.13 -3.86
CA SER A 71 -8.13 8.18 -4.31
C SER A 71 -8.30 9.27 -3.26
N SER A 72 -8.11 10.52 -3.70
CA SER A 72 -8.21 11.69 -2.83
C SER A 72 -9.56 11.74 -2.09
N GLY A 73 -9.52 12.01 -0.79
CA GLY A 73 -10.72 12.17 0.05
C GLY A 73 -11.38 10.86 0.50
N ARG A 74 -10.77 9.68 0.23
CA ARG A 74 -11.38 8.39 0.62
C ARG A 74 -10.86 7.90 1.96
N SER A 75 -11.80 7.47 2.78
CA SER A 75 -11.56 6.65 3.98
C SER A 75 -11.64 5.16 3.63
N THR A 76 -11.30 4.28 4.57
CA THR A 76 -11.51 2.84 4.41
C THR A 76 -12.98 2.52 4.10
N LEU A 77 -13.92 3.19 4.80
CA LEU A 77 -15.36 3.02 4.64
C LEU A 77 -15.82 3.42 3.23
N SER A 78 -15.51 4.64 2.80
CA SER A 78 -15.94 5.12 1.48
C SER A 78 -15.27 4.35 0.34
N PHE A 79 -14.03 3.91 0.51
CA PHE A 79 -13.32 3.10 -0.47
C PHE A 79 -14.04 1.76 -0.72
N ILE A 80 -14.55 1.13 0.35
CA ILE A 80 -15.37 -0.08 0.28
C ILE A 80 -16.73 0.23 -0.36
N ASN A 81 -17.45 1.21 0.16
CA ASN A 81 -18.83 1.50 -0.24
C ASN A 81 -18.96 1.99 -1.69
N GLU A 82 -17.93 2.63 -2.24
CA GLU A 82 -17.86 3.04 -3.65
C GLU A 82 -17.48 1.88 -4.61
N GLY A 83 -17.31 0.67 -4.10
CA GLY A 83 -16.90 -0.50 -4.90
C GLY A 83 -15.46 -0.40 -5.44
N ARG A 84 -14.62 0.50 -4.87
CA ARG A 84 -13.22 0.65 -5.29
C ARG A 84 -12.39 -0.55 -4.91
N TRP A 85 -12.66 -1.09 -3.72
CA TRP A 85 -12.01 -2.30 -3.27
C TRP A 85 -12.35 -3.51 -4.15
N ASP A 86 -13.61 -3.67 -4.55
CA ASP A 86 -14.04 -4.76 -5.42
C ASP A 86 -13.34 -4.72 -6.79
N LYS A 87 -13.08 -3.51 -7.32
CA LYS A 87 -12.31 -3.33 -8.55
C LYS A 87 -10.87 -3.83 -8.41
N VAL A 88 -10.22 -3.59 -7.27
CA VAL A 88 -8.89 -4.14 -6.98
C VAL A 88 -8.94 -5.65 -6.85
N LEU A 89 -9.86 -6.19 -6.05
CA LEU A 89 -10.04 -7.63 -5.83
C LEU A 89 -10.27 -8.41 -7.13
N SER A 90 -10.98 -7.82 -8.09
CA SER A 90 -11.25 -8.47 -9.37
C SER A 90 -10.00 -8.64 -10.24
N ARG A 91 -8.94 -7.87 -9.96
CA ARG A 91 -7.69 -7.85 -10.73
C ARG A 91 -6.55 -8.60 -10.04
N LEU A 92 -6.63 -8.77 -8.72
CA LEU A 92 -5.61 -9.43 -7.91
C LEU A 92 -5.37 -10.86 -8.32
N LYS A 93 -4.10 -11.23 -8.43
CA LYS A 93 -3.63 -12.59 -8.72
C LYS A 93 -2.69 -13.06 -7.61
N LYS A 94 -2.48 -14.35 -7.57
CA LYS A 94 -1.48 -14.96 -6.68
C LYS A 94 -0.10 -14.37 -6.95
N GLY A 95 0.58 -13.94 -5.89
CA GLY A 95 1.92 -13.34 -5.96
C GLY A 95 1.92 -11.82 -6.04
N ASP A 96 0.78 -11.17 -6.30
CA ASP A 96 0.66 -9.70 -6.26
C ASP A 96 0.78 -9.15 -4.84
N TYR A 97 0.99 -7.84 -4.73
CA TYR A 97 1.03 -7.13 -3.45
C TYR A 97 -0.09 -6.10 -3.38
N VAL A 98 -0.58 -5.84 -2.17
CA VAL A 98 -1.49 -4.73 -1.89
C VAL A 98 -0.89 -3.86 -0.79
N PHE A 99 -0.54 -2.62 -1.13
CA PHE A 99 -0.09 -1.60 -0.19
C PHE A 99 -1.29 -0.80 0.27
N ILE A 100 -1.52 -0.77 1.59
CA ILE A 100 -2.76 -0.26 2.20
C ILE A 100 -2.42 0.88 3.15
N GLN A 101 -2.86 2.12 2.82
CA GLN A 101 -2.66 3.30 3.65
C GLN A 101 -3.94 4.13 3.74
N PHE A 102 -4.51 4.24 4.92
CA PHE A 102 -5.70 5.05 5.22
C PHE A 102 -5.55 5.72 6.60
N GLY A 103 -6.46 6.65 6.92
CA GLY A 103 -6.54 7.32 8.20
C GLY A 103 -6.99 8.78 8.08
N HIS A 104 -6.38 9.57 7.17
CA HIS A 104 -6.63 11.00 6.99
C HIS A 104 -8.10 11.38 6.77
N ASN A 105 -8.90 10.47 6.22
CA ASN A 105 -10.31 10.72 6.00
C ASN A 105 -11.21 9.91 6.94
N ASP A 106 -10.70 8.82 7.48
CA ASP A 106 -11.37 7.99 8.47
C ASP A 106 -11.65 8.76 9.78
N GLU A 107 -10.77 9.70 10.15
CA GLU A 107 -10.90 10.58 11.32
C GLU A 107 -11.97 11.67 11.16
N LYS A 108 -12.41 11.95 9.93
CA LYS A 108 -13.44 12.98 9.68
C LYS A 108 -14.79 12.54 10.22
N THR A 109 -15.54 13.48 10.78
CA THR A 109 -16.84 13.22 11.45
C THR A 109 -18.01 13.01 10.48
N THR A 110 -17.79 13.19 9.17
CA THR A 110 -18.82 12.93 8.15
C THR A 110 -19.17 11.45 8.10
N LYS A 111 -20.46 11.13 8.11
CA LYS A 111 -21.00 9.77 8.20
C LYS A 111 -20.45 8.83 7.10
N GLU A 112 -20.22 9.35 5.91
CA GLU A 112 -19.76 8.60 4.74
C GLU A 112 -18.28 8.22 4.83
N LEU A 113 -17.51 8.90 5.70
CA LEU A 113 -16.07 8.74 5.83
C LEU A 113 -15.67 8.14 7.17
N HIS A 114 -16.40 8.52 8.23
CA HIS A 114 -15.99 8.25 9.60
C HIS A 114 -15.92 6.75 9.92
N THR A 115 -14.81 6.37 10.53
CA THR A 115 -14.61 5.05 11.13
C THR A 115 -14.01 5.22 12.53
N VAL A 116 -14.01 4.16 13.33
CA VAL A 116 -13.55 4.21 14.72
C VAL A 116 -12.34 3.29 14.90
N PRO A 117 -11.18 3.82 15.36
CA PRO A 117 -10.03 2.98 15.74
C PRO A 117 -10.42 2.00 16.87
N GLY A 118 -9.92 0.77 16.79
CA GLY A 118 -10.36 -0.31 17.68
C GLY A 118 -11.72 -0.91 17.32
N GLY A 119 -12.41 -0.34 16.34
CA GLY A 119 -13.69 -0.79 15.81
C GLY A 119 -13.70 -0.87 14.30
N SER A 120 -14.56 -0.08 13.63
CA SER A 120 -14.79 -0.17 12.17
C SER A 120 -13.55 0.13 11.33
N PHE A 121 -12.63 0.99 11.78
CA PHE A 121 -11.37 1.24 11.09
C PHE A 121 -10.51 -0.03 11.02
N ASP A 122 -10.28 -0.64 12.18
CA ASP A 122 -9.49 -1.87 12.28
C ASP A 122 -10.15 -3.03 11.51
N GLU A 123 -11.49 -3.15 11.56
CA GLU A 123 -12.22 -4.19 10.82
C GLU A 123 -12.08 -4.03 9.31
N ASN A 124 -12.12 -2.80 8.79
CA ASN A 124 -11.89 -2.53 7.37
C ASN A 124 -10.46 -2.89 6.96
N LEU A 125 -9.45 -2.60 7.79
CA LEU A 125 -8.07 -3.02 7.55
C LEU A 125 -7.95 -4.54 7.53
N ARG A 126 -8.57 -5.24 8.50
CA ARG A 126 -8.62 -6.70 8.55
C ARG A 126 -9.32 -7.29 7.33
N LYS A 127 -10.39 -6.66 6.85
CA LYS A 127 -11.09 -7.06 5.61
C LYS A 127 -10.14 -7.01 4.41
N PHE A 128 -9.44 -5.90 4.20
CA PHE A 128 -8.47 -5.77 3.11
C PHE A 128 -7.39 -6.85 3.18
N ILE A 129 -6.85 -7.13 4.36
CA ILE A 129 -5.84 -8.17 4.58
C ILE A 129 -6.39 -9.56 4.25
N ARG A 130 -7.55 -9.94 4.82
CA ARG A 130 -8.14 -11.28 4.61
C ARG A 130 -8.43 -11.53 3.14
N GLU A 131 -9.03 -10.56 2.47
CA GLU A 131 -9.45 -10.71 1.08
C GLU A 131 -8.27 -10.67 0.11
N THR A 132 -7.21 -9.89 0.41
CA THR A 132 -5.94 -9.95 -0.31
C THR A 132 -5.34 -11.36 -0.22
N ARG A 133 -5.25 -11.93 0.99
CA ARG A 133 -4.72 -13.27 1.21
C ARG A 133 -5.57 -14.35 0.55
N ALA A 134 -6.88 -14.19 0.51
CA ALA A 134 -7.78 -15.13 -0.16
C ALA A 134 -7.53 -15.21 -1.68
N LYS A 135 -6.95 -14.16 -2.27
CA LYS A 135 -6.47 -14.15 -3.66
C LYS A 135 -5.05 -14.72 -3.83
N GLY A 136 -4.39 -15.13 -2.75
CA GLY A 136 -2.98 -15.57 -2.76
C GLY A 136 -2.01 -14.42 -2.93
N ALA A 137 -2.44 -13.17 -2.70
CA ALA A 137 -1.63 -11.96 -2.74
C ALA A 137 -1.13 -11.56 -1.34
N TYR A 138 -0.19 -10.63 -1.29
CA TYR A 138 0.52 -10.22 -0.09
C TYR A 138 0.10 -8.81 0.34
N PRO A 139 -0.59 -8.64 1.49
CA PRO A 139 -0.91 -7.32 2.04
C PRO A 139 0.29 -6.73 2.78
N VAL A 140 0.47 -5.41 2.66
CA VAL A 140 1.42 -4.60 3.44
C VAL A 140 0.67 -3.40 3.98
N LEU A 141 0.70 -3.18 5.30
CA LEU A 141 0.07 -2.04 5.94
C LEU A 141 1.05 -0.87 6.12
N PHE A 142 0.51 0.32 5.96
CA PHE A 142 1.17 1.58 6.24
C PHE A 142 0.28 2.39 7.19
N ASN A 143 0.87 3.15 8.11
CA ASN A 143 0.10 4.18 8.81
C ASN A 143 -0.02 5.46 7.96
N SER A 144 -0.86 6.38 8.40
CA SER A 144 -0.95 7.70 7.79
C SER A 144 0.36 8.45 8.00
N ILE A 145 0.82 9.15 6.96
CA ILE A 145 1.88 10.15 7.12
C ILE A 145 1.35 11.28 8.02
N VAL A 146 2.21 11.84 8.85
CA VAL A 146 1.82 12.98 9.70
C VAL A 146 1.48 14.20 8.85
N ARG A 147 0.49 14.97 9.29
CA ARG A 147 0.22 16.29 8.70
C ARG A 147 1.37 17.22 9.07
N ARG A 148 1.82 18.01 8.10
CA ARG A 148 2.76 19.11 8.38
C ARG A 148 2.02 20.22 9.09
N ASN A 149 1.80 20.05 10.37
CA ASN A 149 1.16 21.02 11.26
C ASN A 149 2.17 21.43 12.32
N TYR A 150 2.78 22.59 12.10
CA TYR A 150 3.78 23.21 12.99
C TYR A 150 3.23 24.52 13.52
N PRO A 151 2.27 24.49 14.48
CA PRO A 151 1.79 25.72 15.07
C PRO A 151 2.89 26.38 15.90
N PRO A 152 3.07 27.71 15.79
CA PRO A 152 3.94 28.43 16.70
C PRO A 152 3.50 28.22 18.15
N SER A 153 4.42 28.35 19.11
CA SER A 153 4.09 28.27 20.52
C SER A 153 2.93 29.21 20.88
N GLY A 154 1.87 28.67 21.47
CA GLY A 154 0.65 29.41 21.80
C GLY A 154 -0.35 29.59 20.66
N TYR A 155 -0.09 29.08 19.47
CA TYR A 155 -1.06 29.12 18.37
C TYR A 155 -2.06 27.96 18.48
N VAL A 156 -3.34 28.28 18.33
CA VAL A 156 -4.42 27.27 18.29
C VAL A 156 -5.00 27.24 16.88
N GLY A 157 -4.72 26.16 16.15
CA GLY A 157 -5.22 25.96 14.80
C GLY A 157 -4.15 25.51 13.80
N GLU A 158 -4.55 25.40 12.54
CA GLU A 158 -3.69 25.01 11.43
C GLU A 158 -3.01 26.24 10.80
N ARG A 159 -1.69 26.18 10.57
CA ARG A 159 -0.99 27.26 9.87
C ARG A 159 -1.37 27.27 8.40
N LYS A 160 -1.63 28.45 7.86
CA LYS A 160 -1.99 28.62 6.44
C LYS A 160 -0.79 28.45 5.51
N ASP A 161 0.39 28.87 5.94
CA ASP A 161 1.62 28.82 5.12
C ASP A 161 2.27 27.43 5.08
N ARG A 162 1.99 26.59 6.08
CA ARG A 162 2.50 25.20 6.19
C ARG A 162 4.02 25.05 6.07
N TYR A 163 4.77 26.11 6.36
CA TYR A 163 6.22 26.04 6.43
C TYR A 163 6.68 25.86 7.87
N GLU A 164 7.63 24.95 8.06
CA GLU A 164 8.32 24.82 9.33
C GLU A 164 9.23 26.02 9.54
N THR A 165 9.20 26.60 10.73
CA THR A 165 10.09 27.65 11.18
C THR A 165 10.80 27.19 12.45
N GLU A 166 11.94 27.81 12.77
CA GLU A 166 12.70 27.47 13.96
C GLU A 166 11.82 27.57 15.22
N GLY A 167 11.84 26.53 16.03
CA GLY A 167 11.02 26.44 17.25
C GLY A 167 9.60 25.89 17.07
N ASP A 168 9.16 25.62 15.85
CA ASP A 168 7.89 24.94 15.60
C ASP A 168 7.95 23.47 16.05
N ILE A 169 6.86 22.99 16.61
CA ILE A 169 6.71 21.59 17.04
C ILE A 169 5.67 20.91 16.14
N LEU A 170 6.04 19.79 15.56
CA LEU A 170 5.10 18.96 14.80
C LEU A 170 3.99 18.44 15.74
N VAL A 171 2.75 18.74 15.41
CA VAL A 171 1.59 18.24 16.14
C VAL A 171 0.94 17.11 15.35
N ASP A 172 0.98 15.88 15.89
CA ASP A 172 0.21 14.77 15.35
C ASP A 172 -1.28 14.99 15.62
N THR A 173 -2.05 15.00 14.55
CA THR A 173 -3.51 15.19 14.60
C THR A 173 -4.30 13.91 14.33
N HIS A 174 -3.62 12.78 14.09
CA HIS A 174 -4.28 11.53 13.72
C HIS A 174 -4.58 10.61 14.90
N GLY A 175 -3.87 10.77 16.03
CA GLY A 175 -4.08 9.99 17.24
C GLY A 175 -4.10 8.48 16.98
N GLU A 176 -5.14 7.79 17.41
CA GLU A 176 -5.27 6.34 17.29
C GLU A 176 -5.31 5.81 15.84
N TYR A 177 -5.61 6.65 14.84
CA TYR A 177 -5.56 6.24 13.43
C TYR A 177 -4.13 5.99 12.93
N VAL A 178 -3.11 6.54 13.57
CA VAL A 178 -1.69 6.21 13.30
C VAL A 178 -1.30 4.90 13.95
N VAL A 179 -1.84 4.60 15.13
CA VAL A 179 -1.48 3.41 15.94
C VAL A 179 -2.19 2.15 15.43
N ALA A 180 -3.45 2.28 15.02
CA ALA A 180 -4.30 1.15 14.64
C ALA A 180 -3.71 0.27 13.51
N PRO A 181 -3.14 0.82 12.41
CA PRO A 181 -2.54 -0.02 11.36
C PRO A 181 -1.39 -0.88 11.88
N ARG A 182 -0.54 -0.35 12.77
CA ARG A 182 0.55 -1.12 13.41
C ARG A 182 -0.01 -2.25 14.27
N ARG A 183 -1.06 -1.98 15.06
CA ARG A 183 -1.75 -2.97 15.90
C ARG A 183 -2.32 -4.10 15.04
N VAL A 184 -3.07 -3.76 14.00
CA VAL A 184 -3.68 -4.73 13.08
C VAL A 184 -2.62 -5.53 12.32
N ALA A 185 -1.54 -4.89 11.89
CA ALA A 185 -0.43 -5.57 11.21
C ALA A 185 0.20 -6.64 12.10
N LYS A 186 0.46 -6.31 13.37
CA LYS A 186 0.99 -7.26 14.37
C LYS A 186 0.01 -8.41 14.61
N GLU A 187 -1.27 -8.10 14.82
CA GLU A 187 -2.33 -9.09 15.06
C GLU A 187 -2.47 -10.06 13.88
N MET A 188 -2.49 -9.52 12.67
CA MET A 188 -2.70 -10.30 11.45
C MET A 188 -1.40 -10.87 10.85
N ASN A 189 -0.25 -10.63 11.50
CA ASN A 189 1.07 -11.05 11.03
C ASN A 189 1.31 -10.64 9.56
N VAL A 190 1.20 -9.35 9.27
CA VAL A 190 1.52 -8.74 7.97
C VAL A 190 2.65 -7.72 8.11
N PRO A 191 3.45 -7.49 7.05
CA PRO A 191 4.43 -6.41 7.04
C PRO A 191 3.78 -5.07 7.32
N PHE A 192 4.51 -4.23 8.07
CA PHE A 192 4.10 -2.87 8.41
C PHE A 192 5.24 -1.90 8.08
N VAL A 193 4.89 -0.79 7.46
CA VAL A 193 5.80 0.32 7.17
C VAL A 193 5.34 1.55 7.94
N ASP A 194 6.22 2.08 8.76
CA ASP A 194 5.99 3.30 9.52
C ASP A 194 6.33 4.53 8.67
N MET A 195 5.34 5.40 8.48
CA MET A 195 5.44 6.61 7.68
C MET A 195 5.50 7.90 8.53
N THR A 196 5.60 7.75 9.87
CA THR A 196 5.69 8.87 10.82
C THR A 196 7.12 9.21 11.20
#